data_8337ea8705aa4121f3e82f52e630809b
#
_entry.id   8337ea8705aa4121f3e82f52e630809b
#
_cell.length_a   1.000
_cell.length_b   1.000
_cell.length_c   1.000
_cell.angle_alpha   90.00
_cell.angle_beta   90.00
_cell.angle_gamma   90.00
#
_symmetry.space_group_name_H-M   'P 1'
#
loop_
_entity.id
_entity.type
_entity.pdbx_description
1 polymer ?
#
loop_
_entity_poly.entity_id
_entity_poly.type
_entity_poly.pdbx_seq_one_letter_code
_entity_poly.pdbx_strand_id
1 'polypeptide(L)'
;MWRLAGTSALRHLERLGWNPVRHPDRASGRMGDMSEIDGMGTERATCVLAPNPSAMTLDGTNTWIIGEPGAEEVVVVDPGPKDGKHLRRVADLIAGQGRRVGLVLLTHGHPDHSAGAAKFAELAGGGKAGGVKVRALDPAHRLGDEGLGEGDVVTTGGVELRIMETPGHSDDSLTFWLPADRAVLTGDTVLGYGTTVLEGKLGDYLSSLDRLRSFSADQEAAVILPGHGPKLNDPLAALDHYIDHRRERLAQVEAAVAGGARTAREVVEIVYADVDRSLWPAAEWSVQSQLDYLNERP
;
A
#
# COMPACT_ATOMS: atom_id res chain seq x y z
N MET A 1 6.33 -30.74 23.99
CA MET A 1 6.31 -29.81 25.13
C MET A 1 6.80 -28.43 24.65
N TRP A 2 6.01 -27.81 23.74
CA TRP A 2 6.27 -26.44 23.21
C TRP A 2 4.94 -25.69 23.22
N ARG A 3 4.53 -25.22 24.36
CA ARG A 3 3.52 -24.18 24.53
C ARG A 3 4.17 -23.07 25.35
N LEU A 4 3.90 -21.80 24.97
CA LEU A 4 4.19 -20.58 25.70
C LEU A 4 5.49 -19.82 25.30
N ALA A 5 5.51 -19.18 24.10
CA ALA A 5 6.29 -17.97 23.90
C ALA A 5 5.57 -16.91 23.01
N GLY A 6 4.46 -17.28 22.32
CA GLY A 6 3.76 -16.36 21.39
C GLY A 6 2.81 -15.32 22.01
N THR A 7 2.56 -15.37 23.31
CA THR A 7 1.44 -14.64 23.95
C THR A 7 1.80 -13.26 24.50
N SER A 8 3.06 -12.88 24.56
CA SER A 8 3.48 -11.60 25.15
C SER A 8 3.49 -10.44 24.16
N ALA A 9 4.00 -10.67 22.95
CA ALA A 9 4.05 -9.64 21.91
C ALA A 9 2.63 -9.29 21.36
N LEU A 10 1.79 -10.31 21.10
CA LEU A 10 0.40 -10.10 20.70
C LEU A 10 -0.40 -9.32 21.74
N ARG A 11 -0.24 -9.60 23.04
CA ARG A 11 -0.91 -8.85 24.11
C ARG A 11 -0.40 -7.42 24.29
N HIS A 12 0.82 -7.12 23.85
CA HIS A 12 1.34 -5.76 23.86
C HIS A 12 0.72 -4.93 22.74
N LEU A 13 0.57 -5.50 21.56
CA LEU A 13 -0.05 -4.87 20.38
C LEU A 13 -1.57 -4.69 20.53
N GLU A 14 -2.26 -5.66 21.15
CA GLU A 14 -3.69 -5.51 21.54
C GLU A 14 -3.93 -4.33 22.49
N ARG A 15 -2.97 -4.03 23.38
CA ARG A 15 -3.03 -2.85 24.26
C ARG A 15 -2.81 -1.53 23.55
N LEU A 16 -2.20 -1.55 22.36
CA LEU A 16 -2.00 -0.41 21.49
C LEU A 16 -3.14 -0.25 20.45
N GLY A 17 -4.22 -1.05 20.57
CA GLY A 17 -5.37 -1.00 19.68
C GLY A 17 -5.14 -1.70 18.33
N TRP A 18 -4.02 -2.43 18.18
CA TRP A 18 -3.73 -3.16 16.95
C TRP A 18 -4.12 -4.65 17.09
N ASN A 19 -5.03 -5.12 16.24
CA ASN A 19 -5.47 -6.51 16.19
C ASN A 19 -5.45 -7.03 14.74
N PRO A 20 -4.50 -7.89 14.37
CA PRO A 20 -4.36 -8.39 13.00
C PRO A 20 -5.46 -9.37 12.56
N VAL A 21 -6.33 -9.80 13.48
CA VAL A 21 -7.30 -10.89 13.24
C VAL A 21 -8.73 -10.49 13.54
N ARG A 22 -8.97 -9.37 14.24
CA ARG A 22 -10.32 -8.95 14.61
C ARG A 22 -10.53 -7.46 14.36
N HIS A 23 -11.14 -7.12 13.23
CA HIS A 23 -12.03 -5.98 13.23
C HIS A 23 -13.22 -6.37 14.12
N PRO A 24 -13.52 -5.67 15.25
CA PRO A 24 -14.55 -6.10 16.20
C PRO A 24 -15.95 -6.24 15.59
N ASP A 25 -16.19 -5.70 14.41
CA ASP A 25 -17.51 -5.67 13.77
C ASP A 25 -17.72 -6.66 12.61
N ARG A 26 -16.72 -7.44 12.19
CA ARG A 26 -16.95 -8.47 11.14
C ARG A 26 -17.71 -9.71 11.62
N ALA A 27 -17.82 -9.94 12.93
CA ALA A 27 -18.67 -11.00 13.46
C ALA A 27 -20.18 -10.71 13.35
N SER A 28 -20.57 -9.46 13.04
CA SER A 28 -21.97 -9.01 12.94
C SER A 28 -22.46 -8.72 11.52
N GLY A 29 -21.63 -8.95 10.48
CA GLY A 29 -22.03 -8.70 9.08
C GLY A 29 -22.24 -7.21 8.75
N ARG A 30 -21.79 -6.29 9.58
CA ARG A 30 -21.75 -4.85 9.24
C ARG A 30 -20.45 -4.54 8.53
N MET A 31 -20.55 -3.97 7.33
CA MET A 31 -19.43 -3.28 6.67
C MET A 31 -18.84 -2.29 7.68
N GLY A 32 -17.51 -2.30 7.85
CA GLY A 32 -16.80 -1.32 8.66
C GLY A 32 -17.26 0.09 8.28
N ASP A 33 -17.25 1.01 9.22
CA ASP A 33 -17.71 2.37 8.95
C ASP A 33 -16.77 3.01 7.91
N MET A 34 -17.18 2.96 6.63
CA MET A 34 -16.45 3.56 5.52
C MET A 34 -16.16 5.06 5.76
N SER A 35 -16.83 5.67 6.75
CA SER A 35 -16.64 7.06 7.13
C SER A 35 -15.30 7.34 7.80
N GLU A 36 -14.61 6.33 8.36
CA GLU A 36 -13.30 6.53 9.00
C GLU A 36 -12.14 6.60 8.00
N ILE A 37 -12.27 5.93 6.84
CA ILE A 37 -11.23 5.92 5.80
C ILE A 37 -11.47 7.02 4.77
N ASP A 38 -12.72 7.15 4.30
CA ASP A 38 -13.08 8.17 3.33
C ASP A 38 -13.00 9.57 3.97
N GLY A 39 -12.14 10.43 3.42
CA GLY A 39 -11.83 11.74 3.99
C GLY A 39 -10.71 11.77 5.04
N MET A 40 -10.16 10.61 5.43
CA MET A 40 -8.96 10.59 6.30
C MET A 40 -7.77 11.26 5.60
N GLY A 41 -6.76 11.66 6.37
CA GLY A 41 -5.53 12.20 5.78
C GLY A 41 -4.72 13.05 6.74
N THR A 42 -4.09 14.05 6.18
CA THR A 42 -3.26 15.07 6.82
C THR A 42 -3.75 16.46 6.40
N GLU A 43 -2.98 17.50 6.67
CA GLU A 43 -3.34 18.86 6.22
C GLU A 43 -3.34 18.98 4.69
N ARG A 44 -2.42 18.27 4.01
CA ARG A 44 -2.20 18.37 2.55
C ARG A 44 -2.65 17.14 1.77
N ALA A 45 -2.98 16.06 2.43
CA ALA A 45 -3.41 14.82 1.78
C ALA A 45 -4.79 14.41 2.27
N THR A 46 -5.70 14.11 1.33
CA THR A 46 -7.06 13.63 1.63
C THR A 46 -7.34 12.35 0.86
N CYS A 47 -7.84 11.33 1.54
CA CYS A 47 -8.25 10.06 0.96
C CYS A 47 -9.65 10.15 0.36
N VAL A 48 -9.81 9.56 -0.83
CA VAL A 48 -11.11 9.22 -1.42
C VAL A 48 -11.14 7.72 -1.63
N LEU A 49 -11.94 7.01 -0.84
CA LEU A 49 -12.00 5.55 -0.88
C LEU A 49 -12.75 5.07 -2.13
N ALA A 50 -12.13 4.20 -2.91
CA ALA A 50 -12.77 3.53 -4.04
C ALA A 50 -13.69 2.39 -3.57
N PRO A 51 -14.87 2.18 -4.22
CA PRO A 51 -15.86 1.20 -3.79
C PRO A 51 -15.55 -0.21 -4.35
N ASN A 52 -14.34 -0.72 -4.10
CA ASN A 52 -13.86 -2.02 -4.56
C ASN A 52 -13.39 -2.93 -3.41
N PRO A 53 -14.16 -3.09 -2.31
CA PRO A 53 -13.74 -3.91 -1.19
C PRO A 53 -13.59 -5.38 -1.58
N SER A 54 -12.49 -5.99 -1.14
CA SER A 54 -12.19 -7.41 -1.34
C SER A 54 -11.17 -7.91 -0.31
N ALA A 55 -10.87 -9.20 -0.34
CA ALA A 55 -9.80 -9.75 0.49
C ALA A 55 -8.41 -9.17 0.14
N MET A 56 -8.21 -8.67 -1.10
CA MET A 56 -6.95 -8.08 -1.56
C MET A 56 -6.91 -6.56 -1.36
N THR A 57 -8.06 -5.90 -1.46
CA THR A 57 -8.16 -4.44 -1.40
C THR A 57 -8.73 -3.92 -0.07
N LEU A 58 -8.92 -4.81 0.90
CA LEU A 58 -9.50 -4.49 2.21
C LEU A 58 -10.85 -3.77 2.08
N ASP A 59 -10.97 -2.54 2.59
CA ASP A 59 -12.20 -1.72 2.49
C ASP A 59 -12.34 -1.06 1.10
N GLY A 60 -11.31 -1.11 0.28
CA GLY A 60 -11.18 -0.50 -1.04
C GLY A 60 -9.81 0.13 -1.24
N THR A 61 -9.57 0.70 -2.42
CA THR A 61 -8.32 1.39 -2.75
C THR A 61 -8.40 2.85 -2.33
N ASN A 62 -7.37 3.33 -1.66
CA ASN A 62 -7.22 4.71 -1.23
C ASN A 62 -6.67 5.56 -2.39
N THR A 63 -7.50 6.41 -2.99
CA THR A 63 -7.06 7.47 -3.89
C THR A 63 -6.67 8.69 -3.07
N TRP A 64 -5.44 9.17 -3.18
CA TRP A 64 -4.95 10.32 -2.43
C TRP A 64 -4.96 11.59 -3.27
N ILE A 65 -5.63 12.65 -2.79
CA ILE A 65 -5.59 14.01 -3.35
C ILE A 65 -4.61 14.81 -2.49
N ILE A 66 -3.54 15.33 -3.10
CA ILE A 66 -2.43 15.97 -2.37
C ILE A 66 -2.17 17.35 -2.94
N GLY A 67 -2.04 18.35 -2.07
CA GLY A 67 -1.66 19.71 -2.44
C GLY A 67 -1.77 20.67 -1.28
N GLU A 68 -0.99 21.74 -1.33
CA GLU A 68 -1.01 22.81 -0.33
C GLU A 68 -2.43 23.39 -0.19
N PRO A 69 -2.92 23.65 1.03
CA PRO A 69 -4.18 24.35 1.21
C PRO A 69 -4.25 25.65 0.40
N GLY A 70 -5.29 25.80 -0.44
CA GLY A 70 -5.47 26.96 -1.30
C GLY A 70 -4.66 26.95 -2.61
N ALA A 71 -3.84 25.95 -2.89
CA ALA A 71 -3.20 25.81 -4.20
C ALA A 71 -4.24 25.51 -5.30
N GLU A 72 -4.03 26.09 -6.48
CA GLU A 72 -4.92 25.87 -7.65
C GLU A 72 -4.81 24.43 -8.22
N GLU A 73 -3.67 23.78 -8.00
CA GLU A 73 -3.40 22.43 -8.50
C GLU A 73 -3.31 21.42 -7.37
N VAL A 74 -3.56 20.15 -7.71
CA VAL A 74 -3.33 19.00 -6.85
C VAL A 74 -2.62 17.89 -7.62
N VAL A 75 -1.91 17.04 -6.87
CA VAL A 75 -1.49 15.72 -7.33
C VAL A 75 -2.53 14.70 -6.91
N VAL A 76 -2.84 13.75 -7.78
CA VAL A 76 -3.65 12.59 -7.43
C VAL A 76 -2.76 11.35 -7.49
N VAL A 77 -2.69 10.62 -6.37
CA VAL A 77 -1.96 9.35 -6.29
C VAL A 77 -2.97 8.21 -6.34
N ASP A 78 -2.72 7.24 -7.21
CA ASP A 78 -3.54 6.04 -7.41
C ASP A 78 -5.02 6.38 -7.63
N PRO A 79 -5.42 6.80 -8.82
CA PRO A 79 -6.82 7.13 -9.12
C PRO A 79 -7.80 5.97 -8.91
N GLY A 80 -7.27 4.76 -8.72
CA GLY A 80 -8.06 3.59 -8.38
C GLY A 80 -8.46 2.74 -9.58
N PRO A 81 -9.44 1.83 -9.37
CA PRO A 81 -9.93 0.94 -10.41
C PRO A 81 -10.66 1.70 -11.52
N LYS A 82 -10.93 1.03 -12.63
CA LYS A 82 -11.69 1.58 -13.74
C LYS A 82 -13.19 1.74 -13.42
N ASP A 83 -13.48 2.37 -12.27
CA ASP A 83 -14.84 2.70 -11.84
C ASP A 83 -15.18 4.16 -12.19
N GLY A 84 -16.02 4.35 -13.21
CA GLY A 84 -16.34 5.69 -13.69
C GLY A 84 -17.11 6.57 -12.70
N LYS A 85 -17.74 6.01 -11.65
CA LYS A 85 -18.40 6.78 -10.59
C LYS A 85 -17.37 7.30 -9.62
N HIS A 86 -16.44 6.44 -9.21
CA HIS A 86 -15.32 6.82 -8.32
C HIS A 86 -14.46 7.90 -8.99
N LEU A 87 -14.02 7.67 -10.24
CA LEU A 87 -13.19 8.64 -10.97
C LEU A 87 -13.86 10.01 -11.11
N ARG A 88 -15.16 10.05 -11.41
CA ARG A 88 -15.91 11.32 -11.44
C ARG A 88 -16.02 11.95 -10.07
N ARG A 89 -16.29 11.18 -9.01
CA ARG A 89 -16.33 11.67 -7.63
C ARG A 89 -15.02 12.36 -7.24
N VAL A 90 -13.87 11.76 -7.54
CA VAL A 90 -12.55 12.37 -7.28
C VAL A 90 -12.40 13.69 -8.04
N ALA A 91 -12.71 13.70 -9.35
CA ALA A 91 -12.62 14.90 -10.17
C ALA A 91 -13.57 16.02 -9.69
N ASP A 92 -14.81 15.68 -9.33
CA ASP A 92 -15.84 16.62 -8.85
C ASP A 92 -15.46 17.21 -7.48
N LEU A 93 -14.86 16.42 -6.58
CA LEU A 93 -14.36 16.91 -5.29
C LEU A 93 -13.26 17.96 -5.49
N ILE A 94 -12.33 17.73 -6.40
CA ILE A 94 -11.24 18.65 -6.71
C ILE A 94 -11.80 19.93 -7.35
N ALA A 95 -12.67 19.79 -8.36
CA ALA A 95 -13.29 20.92 -9.05
C ALA A 95 -14.20 21.74 -8.12
N GLY A 96 -14.94 21.10 -7.21
CA GLY A 96 -15.79 21.75 -6.21
C GLY A 96 -15.01 22.62 -5.22
N GLN A 97 -13.72 22.37 -5.04
CA GLN A 97 -12.78 23.22 -4.27
C GLN A 97 -12.18 24.37 -5.13
N GLY A 98 -12.59 24.52 -6.39
CA GLY A 98 -11.98 25.47 -7.32
C GLY A 98 -10.57 25.09 -7.78
N ARG A 99 -10.18 23.82 -7.61
CA ARG A 99 -8.85 23.27 -7.91
C ARG A 99 -8.87 22.44 -9.19
N ARG A 100 -7.70 22.16 -9.75
CA ARG A 100 -7.54 21.26 -10.90
C ARG A 100 -6.46 20.24 -10.64
N VAL A 101 -6.52 19.09 -11.34
CA VAL A 101 -5.47 18.09 -11.30
C VAL A 101 -4.29 18.56 -12.14
N GLY A 102 -3.13 18.71 -11.54
CA GLY A 102 -1.87 19.04 -12.21
C GLY A 102 -1.13 17.79 -12.68
N LEU A 103 -1.19 16.71 -11.90
CA LEU A 103 -0.44 15.49 -12.15
C LEU A 103 -1.12 14.28 -11.50
N VAL A 104 -0.98 13.12 -12.12
CA VAL A 104 -1.31 11.81 -11.54
C VAL A 104 -0.03 11.02 -11.33
N LEU A 105 0.14 10.43 -10.16
CA LEU A 105 1.22 9.52 -9.82
C LEU A 105 0.66 8.14 -9.52
N LEU A 106 1.39 7.09 -9.87
CA LEU A 106 1.06 5.72 -9.50
C LEU A 106 2.14 5.16 -8.57
N THR A 107 1.69 4.53 -7.49
CA THR A 107 2.60 3.80 -6.60
C THR A 107 3.08 2.52 -7.25
N HIS A 108 2.23 1.85 -8.03
CA HIS A 108 2.55 0.64 -8.79
C HIS A 108 1.47 0.33 -9.84
N GLY A 109 1.68 -0.72 -10.64
CA GLY A 109 0.88 -1.05 -11.80
C GLY A 109 -0.38 -1.89 -11.56
N HIS A 110 -0.68 -2.34 -10.35
CA HIS A 110 -1.86 -3.19 -10.10
C HIS A 110 -3.16 -2.49 -10.55
N PRO A 111 -4.11 -3.28 -11.11
CA PRO A 111 -5.28 -2.68 -11.79
C PRO A 111 -6.18 -1.84 -10.88
N ASP A 112 -6.23 -2.14 -9.60
CA ASP A 112 -7.02 -1.37 -8.63
C ASP A 112 -6.39 -0.02 -8.26
N HIS A 113 -5.12 0.23 -8.58
CA HIS A 113 -4.42 1.52 -8.49
C HIS A 113 -4.36 2.23 -9.84
N SER A 114 -4.01 1.49 -10.91
CA SER A 114 -3.59 2.05 -12.21
C SER A 114 -4.67 2.06 -13.27
N ALA A 115 -5.64 1.11 -13.27
CA ALA A 115 -6.56 0.93 -14.40
C ALA A 115 -7.47 2.12 -14.67
N GLY A 116 -7.73 2.94 -13.65
CA GLY A 116 -8.49 4.19 -13.77
C GLY A 116 -7.71 5.38 -14.30
N ALA A 117 -6.36 5.33 -14.26
CA ALA A 117 -5.49 6.50 -14.44
C ALA A 117 -5.69 7.22 -15.77
N ALA A 118 -5.70 6.50 -16.89
CA ALA A 118 -5.89 7.11 -18.20
C ALA A 118 -7.27 7.78 -18.34
N LYS A 119 -8.33 7.11 -17.84
CA LYS A 119 -9.68 7.67 -17.86
C LYS A 119 -9.82 8.85 -16.92
N PHE A 120 -9.17 8.79 -15.75
CA PHE A 120 -9.16 9.90 -14.81
C PHE A 120 -8.44 11.13 -15.40
N ALA A 121 -7.28 10.94 -16.02
CA ALA A 121 -6.53 11.99 -16.68
C ALA A 121 -7.34 12.69 -17.80
N GLU A 122 -8.11 11.91 -18.56
CA GLU A 122 -9.05 12.44 -19.57
C GLU A 122 -10.15 13.29 -18.91
N LEU A 123 -10.80 12.80 -17.86
CA LEU A 123 -11.85 13.51 -17.13
C LEU A 123 -11.34 14.82 -16.52
N ALA A 124 -10.20 14.75 -15.83
CA ALA A 124 -9.60 15.87 -15.12
C ALA A 124 -9.00 16.91 -16.08
N GLY A 125 -8.54 16.50 -17.26
CA GLY A 125 -7.97 17.38 -18.29
C GLY A 125 -9.01 18.19 -19.08
N GLY A 126 -10.31 17.96 -18.90
CA GLY A 126 -11.38 18.68 -19.57
C GLY A 126 -11.32 18.60 -21.12
N GLY A 127 -10.76 17.52 -21.67
CA GLY A 127 -10.63 17.31 -23.12
C GLY A 127 -9.59 18.20 -23.81
N LYS A 128 -8.72 18.89 -23.08
CA LYS A 128 -7.66 19.72 -23.66
C LYS A 128 -6.57 18.84 -24.28
N ALA A 129 -6.06 19.24 -25.44
CA ALA A 129 -4.87 18.65 -26.04
C ALA A 129 -3.69 18.74 -25.05
N GLY A 130 -3.09 17.61 -24.70
CA GLY A 130 -2.02 17.52 -23.72
C GLY A 130 -2.43 17.04 -22.34
N GLY A 131 -3.73 16.91 -22.02
CA GLY A 131 -4.29 16.25 -20.83
C GLY A 131 -3.50 16.34 -19.52
N VAL A 132 -4.01 15.70 -18.48
CA VAL A 132 -3.24 15.47 -17.27
C VAL A 132 -2.25 14.32 -17.52
N LYS A 133 -0.98 14.51 -17.18
CA LYS A 133 0.05 13.45 -17.30
C LYS A 133 -0.10 12.42 -16.20
N VAL A 134 0.28 11.19 -16.50
CA VAL A 134 0.41 10.09 -15.52
C VAL A 134 1.85 9.66 -15.49
N ARG A 135 2.48 9.69 -14.30
CA ARG A 135 3.85 9.21 -14.10
C ARG A 135 3.83 7.93 -13.26
N ALA A 136 4.64 6.98 -13.63
CA ALA A 136 4.81 5.67 -12.99
C ALA A 136 6.25 5.17 -13.21
N LEU A 137 6.69 4.18 -12.43
CA LEU A 137 7.97 3.51 -12.68
C LEU A 137 7.88 2.70 -13.97
N ASP A 138 6.84 1.84 -14.11
CA ASP A 138 6.63 1.07 -15.35
C ASP A 138 6.13 1.99 -16.47
N PRO A 139 6.83 2.03 -17.63
CA PRO A 139 6.41 2.78 -18.82
C PRO A 139 5.00 2.42 -19.32
N ALA A 140 4.54 1.18 -19.10
CA ALA A 140 3.22 0.71 -19.57
C ALA A 140 2.04 1.47 -18.92
N HIS A 141 2.27 2.10 -17.78
CA HIS A 141 1.25 2.81 -17.00
C HIS A 141 1.33 4.34 -17.14
N ARG A 142 2.21 4.87 -17.99
CA ARG A 142 2.43 6.30 -18.16
C ARG A 142 1.50 6.92 -19.20
N LEU A 143 1.16 8.20 -18.99
CA LEU A 143 0.65 9.10 -20.02
C LEU A 143 1.58 10.32 -20.11
N GLY A 144 2.37 10.37 -21.17
CA GLY A 144 3.47 11.30 -21.38
C GLY A 144 4.82 10.59 -21.29
N ASP A 145 5.89 11.34 -21.50
CA ASP A 145 7.25 10.79 -21.65
C ASP A 145 8.02 10.68 -20.33
N GLU A 146 7.50 11.32 -19.27
CA GLU A 146 8.16 11.36 -17.96
C GLU A 146 7.80 10.16 -17.11
N GLY A 147 8.79 9.44 -16.60
CA GLY A 147 8.65 8.38 -15.62
C GLY A 147 8.78 8.87 -14.18
N LEU A 148 8.80 7.88 -13.27
CA LEU A 148 9.20 8.04 -11.86
C LEU A 148 10.28 7.02 -11.54
N GLY A 149 11.17 7.36 -10.61
CA GLY A 149 12.20 6.46 -10.13
C GLY A 149 12.83 6.92 -8.83
N GLU A 150 13.78 6.15 -8.33
CA GLU A 150 14.52 6.43 -7.09
C GLU A 150 15.15 7.84 -7.12
N GLY A 151 14.88 8.62 -6.08
CA GLY A 151 15.46 9.94 -5.89
C GLY A 151 14.77 11.07 -6.67
N ASP A 152 13.79 10.79 -7.49
CA ASP A 152 13.02 11.83 -8.16
C ASP A 152 12.30 12.71 -7.15
N VAL A 153 12.16 14.00 -7.51
CA VAL A 153 11.39 14.98 -6.75
C VAL A 153 10.31 15.56 -7.66
N VAL A 154 9.07 15.43 -7.25
CA VAL A 154 7.91 16.01 -7.94
C VAL A 154 7.43 17.22 -7.16
N THR A 155 7.37 18.38 -7.84
CA THR A 155 6.83 19.61 -7.26
C THR A 155 5.60 20.03 -8.05
N THR A 156 4.42 19.88 -7.47
CA THR A 156 3.12 20.25 -8.05
C THR A 156 2.13 20.53 -6.93
N GLY A 157 1.19 21.44 -7.14
CA GLY A 157 0.19 21.75 -6.12
C GLY A 157 0.76 22.42 -4.86
N GLY A 158 1.92 23.08 -4.97
CA GLY A 158 2.62 23.72 -3.86
C GLY A 158 3.33 22.75 -2.92
N VAL A 159 3.28 21.44 -3.18
CA VAL A 159 3.93 20.40 -2.38
C VAL A 159 5.12 19.80 -3.11
N GLU A 160 6.05 19.26 -2.34
CA GLU A 160 7.15 18.42 -2.79
C GLU A 160 6.86 16.96 -2.40
N LEU A 161 6.99 16.06 -3.36
CA LEU A 161 6.96 14.60 -3.14
C LEU A 161 8.30 14.01 -3.56
N ARG A 162 8.98 13.31 -2.66
CA ARG A 162 10.22 12.58 -2.93
C ARG A 162 9.93 11.12 -3.14
N ILE A 163 10.52 10.54 -4.16
CA ILE A 163 10.21 9.20 -4.63
C ILE A 163 11.29 8.23 -4.15
N MET A 164 10.85 7.09 -3.62
CA MET A 164 11.69 5.94 -3.28
C MET A 164 11.16 4.70 -3.97
N GLU A 165 12.03 3.92 -4.59
CA GLU A 165 11.67 2.59 -5.06
C GLU A 165 11.58 1.64 -3.88
N THR A 166 10.47 0.91 -3.75
CA THR A 166 10.21 -0.06 -2.69
C THR A 166 9.72 -1.39 -3.27
N PRO A 167 10.55 -2.05 -4.12
CA PRO A 167 10.17 -3.30 -4.76
C PRO A 167 9.91 -4.40 -3.74
N GLY A 168 9.06 -5.36 -4.12
CA GLY A 168 8.76 -6.55 -3.33
C GLY A 168 7.29 -6.92 -3.27
N HIS A 169 6.36 -5.97 -3.05
CA HIS A 169 4.94 -6.21 -3.32
C HIS A 169 4.75 -6.42 -4.83
N SER A 170 5.23 -5.49 -5.62
CA SER A 170 5.49 -5.61 -7.05
C SER A 170 6.88 -5.06 -7.38
N ASP A 171 7.42 -5.39 -8.57
CA ASP A 171 8.75 -4.92 -8.98
C ASP A 171 8.78 -3.42 -9.26
N ASP A 172 7.62 -2.81 -9.56
CA ASP A 172 7.46 -1.39 -9.87
C ASP A 172 6.94 -0.55 -8.70
N SER A 173 6.95 -1.10 -7.47
CA SER A 173 6.45 -0.42 -6.28
C SER A 173 7.28 0.81 -5.92
N LEU A 174 6.56 1.92 -5.68
CA LEU A 174 7.09 3.20 -5.24
C LEU A 174 6.45 3.63 -3.91
N THR A 175 7.24 4.28 -3.10
CA THR A 175 6.80 5.02 -1.91
C THR A 175 7.06 6.50 -2.11
N PHE A 176 6.14 7.37 -1.68
CA PHE A 176 6.28 8.81 -1.77
C PHE A 176 6.40 9.43 -0.39
N TRP A 177 7.40 10.26 -0.20
CA TRP A 177 7.57 11.07 1.00
C TRP A 177 7.00 12.48 0.77
N LEU A 178 6.07 12.91 1.63
CA LEU A 178 5.53 14.27 1.70
C LEU A 178 6.13 14.99 2.91
N PRO A 179 7.26 15.74 2.74
CA PRO A 179 7.98 16.35 3.86
C PRO A 179 7.13 17.29 4.70
N ALA A 180 6.26 18.08 4.06
CA ALA A 180 5.45 19.10 4.72
C ALA A 180 4.52 18.52 5.81
N ASP A 181 4.06 17.29 5.63
CA ASP A 181 3.19 16.59 6.58
C ASP A 181 3.91 15.47 7.33
N ARG A 182 5.21 15.26 7.06
CA ARG A 182 5.98 14.11 7.53
C ARG A 182 5.23 12.78 7.26
N ALA A 183 4.63 12.68 6.07
CA ALA A 183 3.79 11.57 5.67
C ALA A 183 4.46 10.70 4.61
N VAL A 184 4.31 9.38 4.76
CA VAL A 184 4.82 8.37 3.85
C VAL A 184 3.65 7.69 3.15
N LEU A 185 3.54 7.83 1.83
CA LEU A 185 2.54 7.11 1.03
C LEU A 185 3.20 5.82 0.55
N THR A 186 2.77 4.69 1.07
CA THR A 186 3.44 3.39 0.88
C THR A 186 2.87 2.55 -0.25
N GLY A 187 1.78 2.99 -0.90
CA GLY A 187 1.03 2.08 -1.77
C GLY A 187 0.75 0.78 -1.00
N ASP A 188 1.07 -0.35 -1.62
CA ASP A 188 0.84 -1.66 -1.04
C ASP A 188 2.08 -2.28 -0.37
N THR A 189 3.17 -1.52 -0.23
CA THR A 189 4.32 -1.97 0.56
C THR A 189 3.96 -2.16 2.03
N VAL A 190 3.16 -1.25 2.61
CA VAL A 190 2.61 -1.33 3.97
C VAL A 190 1.14 -0.92 3.92
N LEU A 191 0.25 -1.78 4.39
CA LEU A 191 -1.21 -1.57 4.41
C LEU A 191 -1.68 -1.08 5.78
N GLY A 192 -2.87 -0.50 5.84
CA GLY A 192 -3.47 -0.01 7.08
C GLY A 192 -3.78 -1.09 8.12
N TYR A 193 -3.98 -2.32 7.68
CA TYR A 193 -4.05 -3.54 8.50
C TYR A 193 -3.79 -4.78 7.64
N GLY A 194 -3.59 -5.92 8.30
CA GLY A 194 -3.23 -7.17 7.60
C GLY A 194 -1.78 -7.16 7.12
N THR A 195 -1.52 -7.88 6.05
CA THR A 195 -0.19 -7.95 5.43
C THR A 195 -0.33 -7.97 3.91
N THR A 196 0.63 -7.36 3.22
CA THR A 196 0.64 -7.37 1.76
C THR A 196 0.97 -8.76 1.19
N VAL A 197 0.51 -9.05 -0.01
CA VAL A 197 0.93 -10.21 -0.82
C VAL A 197 2.22 -9.83 -1.56
N LEU A 198 3.13 -10.78 -1.72
CA LEU A 198 4.38 -10.57 -2.45
C LEU A 198 4.28 -11.25 -3.82
N GLU A 199 4.37 -10.45 -4.88
CA GLU A 199 4.56 -10.91 -6.25
C GLU A 199 6.03 -10.78 -6.69
N GLY A 200 6.77 -9.87 -6.05
CA GLY A 200 8.21 -9.69 -6.21
C GLY A 200 9.04 -10.59 -5.28
N LYS A 201 10.33 -10.29 -5.19
CA LYS A 201 11.28 -11.06 -4.38
C LYS A 201 11.21 -10.67 -2.91
N LEU A 202 11.18 -11.67 -2.01
CA LEU A 202 11.21 -11.43 -0.57
C LEU A 202 12.44 -10.64 -0.12
N GLY A 203 13.62 -10.88 -0.72
CA GLY A 203 14.85 -10.16 -0.38
C GLY A 203 14.74 -8.67 -0.67
N ASP A 204 14.17 -8.30 -1.81
CA ASP A 204 13.94 -6.91 -2.20
C ASP A 204 12.92 -6.26 -1.27
N TYR A 205 11.83 -6.97 -0.93
CA TYR A 205 10.83 -6.49 0.00
C TYR A 205 11.38 -6.22 1.41
N LEU A 206 12.18 -7.15 1.96
CA LEU A 206 12.83 -6.94 3.26
C LEU A 206 13.79 -5.76 3.23
N SER A 207 14.56 -5.61 2.17
CA SER A 207 15.45 -4.45 1.97
C SER A 207 14.66 -3.15 1.87
N SER A 208 13.52 -3.15 1.18
CA SER A 208 12.61 -2.00 1.08
C SER A 208 12.04 -1.61 2.43
N LEU A 209 11.60 -2.57 3.25
CA LEU A 209 11.10 -2.31 4.61
C LEU A 209 12.19 -1.76 5.52
N ASP A 210 13.41 -2.34 5.51
CA ASP A 210 14.53 -1.88 6.35
C ASP A 210 14.95 -0.46 5.95
N ARG A 211 15.00 -0.14 4.64
CA ARG A 211 15.28 1.22 4.12
C ARG A 211 14.19 2.20 4.55
N LEU A 212 12.93 1.82 4.37
CA LEU A 212 11.79 2.67 4.70
C LEU A 212 11.70 2.94 6.20
N ARG A 213 12.02 1.95 7.02
CA ARG A 213 12.11 2.09 8.49
C ARG A 213 13.21 3.08 8.89
N SER A 214 14.42 2.91 8.33
CA SER A 214 15.55 3.81 8.62
C SER A 214 15.24 5.23 8.17
N PHE A 215 14.72 5.39 6.95
CA PHE A 215 14.29 6.69 6.41
C PHE A 215 13.21 7.33 7.29
N SER A 216 12.19 6.57 7.71
CA SER A 216 11.10 7.07 8.55
C SER A 216 11.60 7.53 9.92
N ALA A 217 12.59 6.86 10.48
CA ALA A 217 13.23 7.29 11.73
C ALA A 217 14.04 8.57 11.53
N ASP A 218 14.88 8.65 10.49
CA ASP A 218 15.74 9.79 10.20
C ASP A 218 14.93 11.06 9.87
N GLN A 219 13.79 10.90 9.18
CA GLN A 219 12.90 12.01 8.80
C GLN A 219 11.81 12.29 9.85
N GLU A 220 11.79 11.57 10.97
CA GLU A 220 10.74 11.68 12.00
C GLU A 220 9.33 11.58 11.39
N ALA A 221 9.12 10.58 10.53
CA ALA A 221 7.83 10.36 9.88
C ALA A 221 6.71 10.25 10.92
N ALA A 222 5.61 10.96 10.68
CA ALA A 222 4.50 11.06 11.62
C ALA A 222 3.33 10.13 11.28
N VAL A 223 3.19 9.76 9.99
CA VAL A 223 2.06 8.97 9.52
C VAL A 223 2.41 8.19 8.24
N ILE A 224 1.87 6.97 8.14
CA ILE A 224 1.79 6.23 6.87
C ILE A 224 0.39 6.41 6.28
N LEU A 225 0.35 6.69 4.99
CA LEU A 225 -0.83 6.80 4.14
C LEU A 225 -0.80 5.62 3.14
N PRO A 226 -1.48 4.50 3.45
CA PRO A 226 -1.37 3.27 2.66
C PRO A 226 -2.26 3.27 1.42
N GLY A 227 -2.04 2.31 0.52
CA GLY A 227 -2.92 2.04 -0.64
C GLY A 227 -4.26 1.45 -0.23
N HIS A 228 -4.32 0.71 0.90
CA HIS A 228 -5.54 0.12 1.44
C HIS A 228 -5.63 0.22 2.94
N GLY A 229 -6.86 0.35 3.47
CA GLY A 229 -7.14 0.45 4.90
C GLY A 229 -6.82 1.82 5.50
N PRO A 230 -6.91 1.98 6.84
CA PRO A 230 -6.72 3.27 7.51
C PRO A 230 -5.26 3.71 7.53
N LYS A 231 -5.04 5.03 7.72
CA LYS A 231 -3.72 5.58 7.98
C LYS A 231 -3.13 5.04 9.29
N LEU A 232 -1.80 4.97 9.37
CA LEU A 232 -1.07 4.49 10.55
C LEU A 232 -0.30 5.65 11.18
N ASN A 233 -0.64 5.98 12.42
CA ASN A 233 -0.08 7.14 13.13
C ASN A 233 1.25 6.84 13.85
N ASP A 234 1.75 5.62 13.76
CA ASP A 234 3.08 5.21 14.26
C ASP A 234 3.81 4.43 13.15
N PRO A 235 4.52 5.14 12.26
CA PRO A 235 5.25 4.53 11.16
C PRO A 235 6.28 3.49 11.59
N LEU A 236 7.02 3.76 12.67
CA LEU A 236 8.08 2.85 13.11
C LEU A 236 7.51 1.56 13.68
N ALA A 237 6.49 1.64 14.52
CA ALA A 237 5.81 0.44 15.04
C ALA A 237 5.19 -0.39 13.91
N ALA A 238 4.60 0.25 12.89
CA ALA A 238 4.03 -0.44 11.74
C ALA A 238 5.12 -1.16 10.94
N LEU A 239 6.23 -0.50 10.63
CA LEU A 239 7.33 -1.07 9.87
C LEU A 239 8.04 -2.19 10.63
N ASP A 240 8.29 -2.01 11.94
CA ASP A 240 8.85 -3.07 12.80
C ASP A 240 7.94 -4.30 12.80
N HIS A 241 6.61 -4.11 12.90
CA HIS A 241 5.65 -5.19 12.82
C HIS A 241 5.73 -5.96 11.48
N TYR A 242 5.78 -5.24 10.35
CA TYR A 242 5.89 -5.87 9.02
C TYR A 242 7.19 -6.68 8.89
N ILE A 243 8.32 -6.13 9.35
CA ILE A 243 9.64 -6.79 9.35
C ILE A 243 9.59 -8.07 10.19
N ASP A 244 9.10 -7.99 11.43
CA ASP A 244 9.03 -9.12 12.36
C ASP A 244 8.08 -10.20 11.83
N HIS A 245 6.89 -9.83 11.34
CA HIS A 245 5.95 -10.76 10.73
C HIS A 245 6.58 -11.53 9.56
N ARG A 246 7.32 -10.84 8.67
CA ARG A 246 7.99 -11.50 7.53
C ARG A 246 9.09 -12.45 7.98
N ARG A 247 9.88 -12.07 8.98
CA ARG A 247 10.91 -12.94 9.55
C ARG A 247 10.33 -14.17 10.24
N GLU A 248 9.25 -14.00 11.00
CA GLU A 248 8.53 -15.11 11.64
C GLU A 248 7.95 -16.07 10.60
N ARG A 249 7.30 -15.55 9.54
CA ARG A 249 6.77 -16.39 8.44
C ARG A 249 7.88 -17.13 7.72
N LEU A 250 8.99 -16.49 7.41
CA LEU A 250 10.13 -17.15 6.78
C LEU A 250 10.66 -18.29 7.66
N ALA A 251 10.81 -18.09 8.96
CA ALA A 251 11.23 -19.14 9.88
C ALA A 251 10.24 -20.32 9.93
N GLN A 252 8.93 -20.06 9.84
CA GLN A 252 7.90 -21.11 9.77
C GLN A 252 7.98 -21.90 8.46
N VAL A 253 8.22 -21.22 7.33
CA VAL A 253 8.42 -21.86 6.02
C VAL A 253 9.69 -22.73 6.04
N GLU A 254 10.78 -22.21 6.59
CA GLU A 254 12.07 -22.93 6.75
C GLU A 254 11.87 -24.22 7.59
N ALA A 255 11.13 -24.13 8.70
CA ALA A 255 10.79 -25.27 9.52
C ALA A 255 9.91 -26.31 8.79
N ALA A 256 8.92 -25.87 7.99
CA ALA A 256 8.08 -26.75 7.20
C ALA A 256 8.89 -27.50 6.14
N VAL A 257 9.81 -26.82 5.45
CA VAL A 257 10.76 -27.44 4.48
C VAL A 257 11.68 -28.44 5.17
N ALA A 258 12.24 -28.11 6.32
CA ALA A 258 13.04 -29.03 7.13
C ALA A 258 12.23 -30.25 7.60
N GLY A 259 10.93 -30.08 7.84
CA GLY A 259 9.96 -31.12 8.17
C GLY A 259 9.54 -32.01 7.00
N GLY A 260 9.98 -31.69 5.76
CA GLY A 260 9.76 -32.52 4.58
C GLY A 260 8.82 -31.92 3.51
N ALA A 261 8.23 -30.75 3.73
CA ALA A 261 7.46 -30.05 2.70
C ALA A 261 8.34 -29.68 1.49
N ARG A 262 7.83 -29.86 0.27
CA ARG A 262 8.57 -29.69 -1.00
C ARG A 262 7.96 -28.67 -1.95
N THR A 263 6.70 -28.31 -1.74
CA THR A 263 5.95 -27.40 -2.62
C THR A 263 5.35 -26.27 -1.80
N ALA A 264 5.09 -25.13 -2.45
CA ALA A 264 4.42 -23.99 -1.81
C ALA A 264 3.08 -24.43 -1.21
N ARG A 265 2.33 -25.29 -1.89
CA ARG A 265 1.06 -25.83 -1.41
C ARG A 265 1.20 -26.60 -0.10
N GLU A 266 2.15 -27.52 0.00
CA GLU A 266 2.40 -28.31 1.22
C GLU A 266 2.81 -27.38 2.38
N VAL A 267 3.61 -26.35 2.12
CA VAL A 267 3.96 -25.33 3.13
C VAL A 267 2.73 -24.55 3.57
N VAL A 268 1.87 -24.13 2.64
CA VAL A 268 0.63 -23.40 2.97
C VAL A 268 -0.29 -24.25 3.86
N GLU A 269 -0.43 -25.53 3.58
CA GLU A 269 -1.23 -26.46 4.41
C GLU A 269 -0.73 -26.57 5.85
N ILE A 270 0.56 -26.35 6.08
CA ILE A 270 1.18 -26.40 7.42
C ILE A 270 1.16 -25.02 8.09
N VAL A 271 1.66 -24.00 7.39
CA VAL A 271 1.95 -22.67 7.96
C VAL A 271 0.70 -21.78 8.00
N TYR A 272 -0.23 -21.98 7.08
CA TYR A 272 -1.45 -21.18 6.91
C TYR A 272 -2.73 -21.98 7.18
N ALA A 273 -2.63 -23.06 7.98
CA ALA A 273 -3.76 -23.94 8.31
C ALA A 273 -4.94 -23.16 8.95
N ASP A 274 -4.64 -22.11 9.72
CA ASP A 274 -5.63 -21.28 10.42
C ASP A 274 -6.14 -20.10 9.56
N VAL A 275 -5.64 -19.94 8.32
CA VAL A 275 -6.04 -18.89 7.39
C VAL A 275 -7.19 -19.39 6.52
N ASP A 276 -8.16 -18.51 6.22
CA ASP A 276 -9.26 -18.84 5.32
C ASP A 276 -8.75 -19.38 3.99
N ARG A 277 -9.31 -20.51 3.56
CA ARG A 277 -8.87 -21.22 2.34
C ARG A 277 -9.03 -20.40 1.06
N SER A 278 -9.91 -19.40 1.04
CA SER A 278 -10.04 -18.46 -0.08
C SER A 278 -8.79 -17.61 -0.30
N LEU A 279 -7.95 -17.43 0.74
CA LEU A 279 -6.69 -16.70 0.70
C LEU A 279 -5.47 -17.60 0.39
N TRP A 280 -5.65 -18.92 0.34
CA TRP A 280 -4.53 -19.84 0.10
C TRP A 280 -3.83 -19.65 -1.25
N PRO A 281 -4.52 -19.31 -2.38
CA PRO A 281 -3.81 -18.99 -3.61
C PRO A 281 -2.85 -17.81 -3.47
N ALA A 282 -3.24 -16.75 -2.75
CA ALA A 282 -2.36 -15.62 -2.46
C ALA A 282 -1.24 -15.99 -1.49
N ALA A 283 -1.52 -16.86 -0.50
CA ALA A 283 -0.51 -17.40 0.39
C ALA A 283 0.53 -18.26 -0.36
N GLU A 284 0.12 -19.02 -1.37
CA GLU A 284 1.02 -19.83 -2.20
C GLU A 284 2.02 -18.94 -2.96
N TRP A 285 1.61 -17.78 -3.49
CA TRP A 285 2.53 -16.83 -4.12
C TRP A 285 3.57 -16.31 -3.11
N SER A 286 3.10 -15.87 -1.93
CA SER A 286 4.00 -15.41 -0.87
C SER A 286 4.96 -16.51 -0.38
N VAL A 287 4.49 -17.76 -0.28
CA VAL A 287 5.33 -18.91 0.08
C VAL A 287 6.33 -19.22 -1.02
N GLN A 288 5.94 -19.14 -2.30
CA GLN A 288 6.87 -19.37 -3.41
C GLN A 288 8.04 -18.37 -3.36
N SER A 289 7.75 -17.07 -3.16
CA SER A 289 8.79 -16.05 -2.99
C SER A 289 9.72 -16.35 -1.79
N GLN A 290 9.18 -16.93 -0.70
CA GLN A 290 9.99 -17.34 0.45
C GLN A 290 10.85 -18.56 0.16
N LEU A 291 10.34 -19.56 -0.55
CA LEU A 291 11.09 -20.74 -0.98
C LEU A 291 12.23 -20.36 -1.94
N ASP A 292 11.97 -19.47 -2.87
CA ASP A 292 12.97 -18.97 -3.80
C ASP A 292 14.09 -18.24 -3.05
N TYR A 293 13.73 -17.39 -2.10
CA TYR A 293 14.68 -16.70 -1.21
C TYR A 293 15.54 -17.67 -0.38
N LEU A 294 14.96 -18.76 0.15
CA LEU A 294 15.70 -19.78 0.89
C LEU A 294 16.67 -20.54 -0.01
N ASN A 295 16.29 -20.78 -1.26
CA ASN A 295 17.15 -21.47 -2.24
C ASN A 295 18.30 -20.58 -2.75
N GLU A 296 18.15 -19.25 -2.75
CA GLU A 296 19.19 -18.29 -3.14
C GLU A 296 20.20 -18.00 -2.03
N ARG A 297 19.93 -18.41 -0.78
CA ARG A 297 20.89 -18.28 0.32
C ARG A 297 22.08 -19.20 0.11
N PRO A 298 23.33 -18.70 0.26
CA PRO A 298 24.56 -19.49 0.09
C PRO A 298 24.70 -20.57 1.16
#